data_80efa9c6064e95c397cfdeb8f0b87a1e
#
_entry.id   80efa9c6064e95c397cfdeb8f0b87a1e
#
_cell.length_a   1.000
_cell.length_b   1.000
_cell.length_c   1.000
_cell.angle_alpha   90.00
_cell.angle_beta   90.00
_cell.angle_gamma   90.00
#
_symmetry.space_group_name_H-M   'P 1'
#
loop_
_entity.id
_entity.type
_entity.pdbx_description
1 polymer ?
#
loop_
_entity_poly.entity_id
_entity_poly.type
_entity_poly.pdbx_seq_one_letter_code
_entity_poly.pdbx_strand_id
1 'polypeptide(L)'
;TRTRGEVRLSLKGRGYPEAPVDTPAYGAARYIKEKLGLSRCLVIGERGLMHELDRIGHEAVPAGEGRGIAPLEKSVWMKDVGEPLWDMEVDCVVAGLDRTLTYTRIADALWAIRNGADFIATNSDPTLPWEEGKVLPGAGTIISALETCSGVKAEVVGKPNPYTTRLAAMELDLEPEEIIMIGDRVDTDMVAGRRAGCRVAMVLSGDMEDPKQEDWKVYSNLKELTDSLLK
;
A
#
# COMPACT_ATOMS: atom_id res chain seq x y z
N THR A 1 -2.94 5.64 -7.16
CA THR A 1 -2.87 4.16 -7.19
C THR A 1 -3.64 3.63 -8.38
N ARG A 2 -3.08 2.62 -9.07
CA ARG A 2 -3.74 1.93 -10.19
C ARG A 2 -4.50 0.71 -9.68
N THR A 3 -5.58 0.36 -10.36
CA THR A 3 -6.27 -0.92 -10.15
C THR A 3 -5.44 -2.08 -10.69
N ARG A 4 -5.71 -3.31 -10.25
CA ARG A 4 -5.09 -4.55 -10.82
C ARG A 4 -5.29 -4.61 -12.34
N GLY A 5 -6.48 -4.28 -12.82
CA GLY A 5 -6.78 -4.24 -14.26
C GLY A 5 -5.94 -3.24 -15.04
N GLU A 6 -5.76 -2.04 -14.52
CA GLU A 6 -4.91 -1.00 -15.14
C GLU A 6 -3.44 -1.41 -15.19
N VAL A 7 -2.92 -2.06 -14.15
CA VAL A 7 -1.55 -2.59 -14.14
C VAL A 7 -1.40 -3.69 -15.17
N ARG A 8 -2.34 -4.64 -15.21
CA ARG A 8 -2.33 -5.74 -16.20
C ARG A 8 -2.34 -5.22 -17.63
N LEU A 9 -3.21 -4.26 -17.93
CA LEU A 9 -3.26 -3.64 -19.26
C LEU A 9 -1.96 -2.91 -19.60
N SER A 10 -1.35 -2.21 -18.64
CA SER A 10 -0.05 -1.54 -18.84
C SER A 10 1.07 -2.54 -19.14
N LEU A 11 1.12 -3.67 -18.46
CA LEU A 11 2.10 -4.74 -18.71
C LEU A 11 1.90 -5.37 -20.09
N LYS A 12 0.65 -5.70 -20.43
CA LYS A 12 0.29 -6.22 -21.75
C LYS A 12 0.67 -5.26 -22.88
N GLY A 13 0.42 -3.95 -22.70
CA GLY A 13 0.79 -2.92 -23.68
C GLY A 13 2.31 -2.77 -23.87
N ARG A 14 3.12 -3.25 -22.92
CA ARG A 14 4.58 -3.30 -23.00
C ARG A 14 5.13 -4.64 -23.50
N GLY A 15 4.26 -5.58 -23.90
CA GLY A 15 4.64 -6.88 -24.43
C GLY A 15 4.97 -7.94 -23.38
N TYR A 16 4.67 -7.70 -22.11
CA TYR A 16 4.83 -8.71 -21.07
C TYR A 16 3.74 -9.80 -21.19
N PRO A 17 4.07 -11.08 -20.92
CA PRO A 17 3.10 -12.16 -20.91
C PRO A 17 2.00 -11.92 -19.88
N GLU A 18 0.86 -12.52 -20.07
CA GLU A 18 -0.24 -12.43 -19.12
C GLU A 18 0.13 -13.19 -17.84
N ALA A 19 0.10 -12.47 -16.71
CA ALA A 19 0.39 -13.01 -15.39
C ALA A 19 -0.58 -12.42 -14.36
N PRO A 20 -0.82 -13.13 -13.25
CA PRO A 20 -1.51 -12.55 -12.10
C PRO A 20 -0.83 -11.27 -11.65
N VAL A 21 -1.63 -10.30 -11.24
CA VAL A 21 -1.14 -9.00 -10.76
C VAL A 21 -1.82 -8.69 -9.45
N ASP A 22 -1.03 -8.47 -8.42
CA ASP A 22 -1.49 -7.92 -7.15
C ASP A 22 -0.98 -6.51 -6.93
N THR A 23 -1.76 -5.77 -6.16
CA THR A 23 -1.44 -4.39 -5.79
C THR A 23 -1.56 -4.24 -4.28
N PRO A 24 -0.85 -3.28 -3.65
CA PRO A 24 -1.03 -3.00 -2.23
C PRO A 24 -2.48 -2.67 -1.86
N ALA A 25 -3.23 -2.06 -2.78
CA ALA A 25 -4.65 -1.76 -2.60
C ALA A 25 -5.50 -3.05 -2.50
N TYR A 26 -5.25 -4.01 -3.38
CA TYR A 26 -5.93 -5.30 -3.35
C TYR A 26 -5.57 -6.10 -2.09
N GLY A 27 -4.28 -6.13 -1.74
CA GLY A 27 -3.81 -6.78 -0.50
C GLY A 27 -4.51 -6.20 0.73
N ALA A 28 -4.63 -4.87 0.83
CA ALA A 28 -5.33 -4.22 1.93
C ALA A 28 -6.82 -4.59 1.98
N ALA A 29 -7.51 -4.58 0.83
CA ALA A 29 -8.92 -4.96 0.76
C ALA A 29 -9.16 -6.42 1.19
N ARG A 30 -8.28 -7.35 0.76
CA ARG A 30 -8.34 -8.76 1.19
C ARG A 30 -8.05 -8.92 2.68
N TYR A 31 -7.05 -8.21 3.18
CA TYR A 31 -6.67 -8.23 4.59
C TYR A 31 -7.83 -7.77 5.49
N ILE A 32 -8.48 -6.66 5.15
CA ILE A 32 -9.63 -6.13 5.90
C ILE A 32 -10.76 -7.16 5.93
N LYS A 33 -11.07 -7.78 4.78
CA LYS A 33 -12.11 -8.81 4.71
C LYS A 33 -11.81 -10.01 5.61
N GLU A 34 -10.56 -10.45 5.67
CA GLU A 34 -10.14 -11.57 6.50
C GLU A 34 -10.14 -11.22 7.99
N LYS A 35 -9.74 -10.00 8.35
CA LYS A 35 -9.63 -9.55 9.74
C LYS A 35 -10.96 -9.09 10.33
N LEU A 36 -11.75 -8.32 9.58
CA LEU A 36 -12.94 -7.62 10.07
C LEU A 36 -14.24 -8.10 9.39
N GLY A 37 -14.16 -8.87 8.31
CA GLY A 37 -15.30 -9.15 7.45
C GLY A 37 -15.55 -8.02 6.44
N LEU A 38 -16.77 -7.95 5.89
CA LEU A 38 -17.19 -6.82 5.06
C LEU A 38 -17.38 -5.61 5.95
N SER A 39 -16.69 -4.53 5.63
CA SER A 39 -16.50 -3.37 6.50
C SER A 39 -16.79 -2.08 5.77
N ARG A 40 -17.15 -1.06 6.53
CA ARG A 40 -17.24 0.33 6.10
C ARG A 40 -15.88 1.00 6.33
N CYS A 41 -15.22 1.35 5.24
CA CYS A 41 -13.83 1.82 5.25
C CYS A 41 -13.76 3.31 4.92
N LEU A 42 -13.24 4.14 5.84
CA LEU A 42 -12.88 5.53 5.52
C LEU A 42 -11.52 5.53 4.82
N VAL A 43 -11.46 6.09 3.61
CA VAL A 43 -10.30 5.93 2.74
C VAL A 43 -9.56 7.26 2.54
N ILE A 44 -8.27 7.26 2.90
CA ILE A 44 -7.29 8.22 2.39
C ILE A 44 -6.50 7.50 1.31
N GLY A 45 -6.83 7.80 0.05
CA GLY A 45 -6.23 7.12 -1.08
C GLY A 45 -6.85 7.49 -2.40
N GLU A 46 -6.23 7.07 -3.47
CA GLU A 46 -6.70 7.34 -4.82
C GLU A 46 -7.72 6.30 -5.30
N ARG A 47 -8.33 6.56 -6.46
CA ARG A 47 -9.36 5.74 -7.10
C ARG A 47 -9.04 4.23 -7.10
N GLY A 48 -7.79 3.84 -7.27
CA GLY A 48 -7.40 2.42 -7.30
C GLY A 48 -7.65 1.71 -5.96
N LEU A 49 -7.45 2.40 -4.84
CA LEU A 49 -7.73 1.84 -3.52
C LEU A 49 -9.24 1.71 -3.29
N MET A 50 -9.99 2.77 -3.58
CA MET A 50 -11.47 2.76 -3.52
C MET A 50 -12.04 1.59 -4.32
N HIS A 51 -11.60 1.45 -5.58
CA HIS A 51 -12.08 0.40 -6.48
C HIS A 51 -11.80 -1.01 -5.96
N GLU A 52 -10.62 -1.29 -5.41
CA GLU A 52 -10.30 -2.63 -4.91
C GLU A 52 -11.09 -2.95 -3.63
N LEU A 53 -11.38 -1.97 -2.77
CA LEU A 53 -12.24 -2.15 -1.60
C LEU A 53 -13.68 -2.48 -2.03
N ASP A 54 -14.28 -1.66 -2.91
CA ASP A 54 -15.65 -1.88 -3.42
C ASP A 54 -15.78 -3.23 -4.13
N ARG A 55 -14.75 -3.62 -4.92
CA ARG A 55 -14.75 -4.88 -5.66
C ARG A 55 -14.74 -6.12 -4.74
N ILE A 56 -14.17 -6.02 -3.56
CA ILE A 56 -14.18 -7.08 -2.54
C ILE A 56 -15.52 -7.08 -1.77
N GLY A 57 -16.30 -5.99 -1.85
CA GLY A 57 -17.60 -5.83 -1.22
C GLY A 57 -17.61 -4.94 0.03
N HIS A 58 -16.51 -4.24 0.32
CA HIS A 58 -16.50 -3.20 1.37
C HIS A 58 -17.27 -1.97 0.91
N GLU A 59 -17.78 -1.19 1.86
CA GLU A 59 -18.27 0.16 1.62
C GLU A 59 -17.09 1.13 1.73
N ALA A 60 -16.54 1.58 0.61
CA ALA A 60 -15.44 2.53 0.59
C ALA A 60 -15.96 3.96 0.60
N VAL A 61 -15.66 4.71 1.67
CA VAL A 61 -16.06 6.10 1.86
C VAL A 61 -14.83 6.99 1.76
N PRO A 62 -14.74 7.90 0.78
CA PRO A 62 -13.58 8.78 0.68
C PRO A 62 -13.56 9.80 1.82
N ALA A 63 -12.43 9.97 2.46
CA ALA A 63 -12.25 11.02 3.46
C ALA A 63 -12.34 12.41 2.83
N GLY A 64 -12.95 13.37 3.52
CA GLY A 64 -13.06 14.77 3.08
C GLY A 64 -14.09 15.03 1.98
N GLU A 65 -14.89 14.06 1.57
CA GLU A 65 -15.91 14.26 0.54
C GLU A 65 -17.13 15.02 1.08
N GLY A 66 -17.67 15.93 0.26
CA GLY A 66 -18.86 16.73 0.59
C GLY A 66 -18.58 17.97 1.44
N ARG A 67 -17.33 18.20 1.82
CA ARG A 67 -16.94 19.37 2.62
C ARG A 67 -15.87 20.18 1.88
N GLY A 68 -16.29 21.31 1.31
CA GLY A 68 -15.34 22.29 0.81
C GLY A 68 -14.55 22.85 1.99
N ILE A 69 -13.22 22.86 1.88
CA ILE A 69 -12.43 23.75 2.70
C ILE A 69 -12.87 25.14 2.29
N ALA A 70 -13.49 25.89 3.22
CA ALA A 70 -13.69 27.31 2.99
C ALA A 70 -12.32 27.94 2.73
N PRO A 71 -12.16 28.82 1.72
CA PRO A 71 -10.89 29.46 1.46
C PRO A 71 -10.40 30.11 2.76
N LEU A 72 -9.11 29.95 3.08
CA LEU A 72 -8.44 30.50 4.28
C LEU A 72 -8.52 32.03 4.42
N GLU A 73 -9.28 32.72 3.59
CA GLU A 73 -9.39 34.17 3.55
C GLU A 73 -10.20 34.79 4.72
N LYS A 74 -10.89 34.00 5.50
CA LYS A 74 -11.64 34.52 6.67
C LYS A 74 -11.41 33.66 7.91
N SER A 75 -10.43 34.10 8.70
CA SER A 75 -10.17 33.74 10.10
C SER A 75 -10.43 32.29 10.55
N VAL A 76 -9.47 31.63 10.54
CA VAL A 76 -8.58 30.92 11.45
C VAL A 76 -9.18 30.22 12.68
N TRP A 77 -10.45 30.21 12.94
CA TRP A 77 -11.01 29.49 14.09
C TRP A 77 -12.07 28.52 13.63
N MET A 78 -11.90 27.30 13.98
CA MET A 78 -12.67 26.04 13.86
C MET A 78 -14.15 26.08 13.37
N LYS A 79 -14.75 27.23 13.18
CA LYS A 79 -16.11 27.38 12.63
C LYS A 79 -16.19 27.26 11.13
N ASP A 80 -15.05 27.40 10.43
CA ASP A 80 -14.97 27.40 8.97
C ASP A 80 -14.32 26.12 8.39
N VAL A 81 -13.75 25.29 9.24
CA VAL A 81 -13.46 23.89 8.90
C VAL A 81 -14.78 23.18 9.02
N GLY A 82 -15.40 22.83 7.89
CA GLY A 82 -16.70 22.14 7.89
C GLY A 82 -16.69 21.03 8.94
N GLU A 83 -17.81 20.88 9.65
CA GLU A 83 -17.90 19.92 10.76
C GLU A 83 -17.31 18.60 10.33
N PRO A 84 -16.33 18.04 11.04
CA PRO A 84 -15.79 16.72 10.73
C PRO A 84 -16.92 15.70 10.70
N LEU A 85 -16.73 14.54 10.08
CA LEU A 85 -17.72 13.44 10.09
C LEU A 85 -17.82 12.82 11.50
N TRP A 86 -18.10 13.66 12.50
CA TRP A 86 -18.12 13.29 13.91
C TRP A 86 -19.08 12.13 14.22
N ASP A 87 -20.11 11.97 13.40
CA ASP A 87 -21.15 10.95 13.55
C ASP A 87 -20.99 9.78 12.56
N MET A 88 -19.87 9.72 11.81
CA MET A 88 -19.65 8.60 10.88
C MET A 88 -19.04 7.41 11.64
N GLU A 89 -19.82 6.39 11.80
CA GLU A 89 -19.31 5.08 12.22
C GLU A 89 -18.63 4.40 11.04
N VAL A 90 -17.36 4.06 11.21
CA VAL A 90 -16.56 3.26 10.26
C VAL A 90 -15.79 2.19 11.03
N ASP A 91 -15.64 1.04 10.40
CA ASP A 91 -14.92 -0.09 11.01
C ASP A 91 -13.41 0.11 10.94
N CYS A 92 -12.93 0.74 9.85
CA CYS A 92 -11.51 1.01 9.69
C CYS A 92 -11.23 2.27 8.87
N VAL A 93 -10.03 2.82 9.08
CA VAL A 93 -9.38 3.81 8.23
C VAL A 93 -8.34 3.10 7.38
N VAL A 94 -8.44 3.24 6.06
CA VAL A 94 -7.48 2.66 5.12
C VAL A 94 -6.69 3.76 4.46
N ALA A 95 -5.39 3.81 4.73
CA ALA A 95 -4.49 4.83 4.19
C ALA A 95 -3.52 4.26 3.15
N GLY A 96 -3.38 4.98 2.05
CA GLY A 96 -2.41 4.72 1.00
C GLY A 96 -1.93 6.02 0.36
N LEU A 97 -1.32 5.92 -0.82
CA LEU A 97 -0.91 7.12 -1.56
C LEU A 97 -2.13 7.93 -1.98
N ASP A 98 -2.14 9.20 -1.61
CA ASP A 98 -3.14 10.19 -2.01
C ASP A 98 -2.47 11.52 -2.37
N ARG A 99 -2.34 11.78 -3.67
CA ARG A 99 -1.74 13.03 -4.19
C ARG A 99 -2.69 14.23 -4.09
N THR A 100 -3.91 13.99 -3.64
CA THR A 100 -4.93 15.03 -3.41
C THR A 100 -5.24 15.20 -1.92
N LEU A 101 -4.30 14.80 -1.05
CA LEU A 101 -4.44 14.90 0.39
C LEU A 101 -4.77 16.34 0.82
N THR A 102 -5.75 16.46 1.71
CA THR A 102 -6.14 17.74 2.31
C THR A 102 -6.15 17.64 3.83
N TYR A 103 -6.13 18.80 4.51
CA TYR A 103 -6.24 18.86 5.96
C TYR A 103 -7.53 18.19 6.46
N THR A 104 -8.66 18.39 5.75
CA THR A 104 -9.94 17.78 6.10
C THR A 104 -9.89 16.25 6.05
N ARG A 105 -9.21 15.66 5.04
CA ARG A 105 -9.03 14.20 4.96
C ARG A 105 -8.26 13.66 6.16
N ILE A 106 -7.22 14.37 6.59
CA ILE A 106 -6.46 14.00 7.79
C ILE A 106 -7.34 14.12 9.04
N ALA A 107 -8.13 15.18 9.15
CA ALA A 107 -9.02 15.39 10.31
C ALA A 107 -10.09 14.31 10.43
N ASP A 108 -10.73 13.91 9.33
CA ASP A 108 -11.71 12.82 9.31
C ASP A 108 -11.09 11.49 9.73
N ALA A 109 -9.92 11.15 9.18
CA ALA A 109 -9.22 9.93 9.52
C ALA A 109 -8.73 9.93 10.98
N LEU A 110 -8.18 11.06 11.45
CA LEU A 110 -7.80 11.23 12.85
C LEU A 110 -8.97 10.96 13.79
N TRP A 111 -10.13 11.53 13.48
CA TRP A 111 -11.33 11.35 14.28
C TRP A 111 -11.75 9.88 14.32
N ALA A 112 -11.88 9.24 13.17
CA ALA A 112 -12.26 7.83 13.08
C ALA A 112 -11.30 6.91 13.86
N ILE A 113 -9.99 7.10 13.70
CA ILE A 113 -8.97 6.31 14.41
C ILE A 113 -9.10 6.51 15.93
N ARG A 114 -9.29 7.73 16.40
CA ARG A 114 -9.43 8.02 17.83
C ARG A 114 -10.74 7.50 18.43
N ASN A 115 -11.75 7.28 17.61
CA ASN A 115 -13.03 6.66 18.00
C ASN A 115 -13.01 5.12 17.88
N GLY A 116 -11.85 4.53 17.62
CA GLY A 116 -11.67 3.08 17.70
C GLY A 116 -11.70 2.35 16.37
N ALA A 117 -11.77 3.06 15.22
CA ALA A 117 -11.61 2.42 13.92
C ALA A 117 -10.19 1.83 13.78
N ASP A 118 -10.10 0.62 13.22
CA ASP A 118 -8.80 0.01 12.91
C ASP A 118 -8.03 0.89 11.91
N PHE A 119 -6.73 1.10 12.16
CA PHE A 119 -5.90 1.91 11.27
C PHE A 119 -5.00 1.01 10.40
N ILE A 120 -5.35 0.87 9.13
CA ILE A 120 -4.71 -0.03 8.16
C ILE A 120 -4.02 0.79 7.06
N ALA A 121 -2.79 0.43 6.74
CA ALA A 121 -1.98 1.06 5.71
C ALA A 121 -1.64 0.10 4.58
N THR A 122 -1.75 0.56 3.33
CA THR A 122 -1.42 -0.25 2.16
C THR A 122 0.07 -0.57 2.08
N ASN A 123 0.93 0.40 2.38
CA ASN A 123 2.39 0.30 2.38
C ASN A 123 2.98 1.51 3.12
N SER A 124 4.22 1.41 3.55
CA SER A 124 4.91 2.45 4.34
C SER A 124 6.05 3.13 3.61
N ASP A 125 6.11 3.05 2.29
CA ASP A 125 7.18 3.67 1.50
C ASP A 125 7.19 5.20 1.72
N PRO A 126 8.29 5.78 2.21
CA PRO A 126 8.36 7.21 2.53
C PRO A 126 8.34 8.08 1.27
N THR A 127 8.93 7.56 0.19
CA THR A 127 9.02 8.23 -1.10
C THR A 127 8.67 7.28 -2.24
N LEU A 128 8.37 7.85 -3.39
CA LEU A 128 8.29 7.11 -4.66
C LEU A 128 9.24 7.76 -5.69
N PRO A 129 9.89 6.96 -6.52
CA PRO A 129 10.81 7.48 -7.53
C PRO A 129 10.06 8.28 -8.60
N TRP A 130 10.71 9.32 -9.09
CA TRP A 130 10.26 10.18 -10.17
C TRP A 130 11.37 10.31 -11.24
N GLU A 131 11.07 10.96 -12.33
CA GLU A 131 12.03 11.17 -13.44
C GLU A 131 13.28 11.90 -12.96
N GLU A 132 14.41 11.67 -13.63
CA GLU A 132 15.69 12.33 -13.39
C GLU A 132 16.23 12.17 -11.94
N GLY A 133 15.97 11.04 -11.29
CA GLY A 133 16.44 10.79 -9.91
C GLY A 133 15.71 11.59 -8.83
N LYS A 134 14.65 12.31 -9.18
CA LYS A 134 13.78 13.01 -8.24
C LYS A 134 12.90 12.01 -7.47
N VAL A 135 12.40 12.43 -6.32
CA VAL A 135 11.48 11.63 -5.51
C VAL A 135 10.25 12.45 -5.14
N LEU A 136 9.11 11.78 -5.00
CA LEU A 136 7.87 12.35 -4.48
C LEU A 136 7.53 11.71 -3.13
N PRO A 137 6.73 12.39 -2.27
CA PRO A 137 6.24 11.78 -1.04
C PRO A 137 5.45 10.50 -1.36
N GLY A 138 5.76 9.41 -0.65
CA GLY A 138 5.05 8.14 -0.72
C GLY A 138 3.91 8.05 0.29
N ALA A 139 3.24 6.88 0.33
CA ALA A 139 2.18 6.61 1.29
C ALA A 139 2.65 6.73 2.74
N GLY A 140 3.90 6.35 3.03
CA GLY A 140 4.50 6.45 4.36
C GLY A 140 4.47 7.86 4.94
N THR A 141 4.58 8.90 4.12
CA THR A 141 4.45 10.30 4.56
C THR A 141 3.06 10.59 5.12
N ILE A 142 2.01 10.10 4.45
CA ILE A 142 0.61 10.26 4.88
C ILE A 142 0.35 9.48 6.16
N ILE A 143 0.81 8.23 6.20
CA ILE A 143 0.67 7.35 7.35
C ILE A 143 1.36 7.94 8.57
N SER A 144 2.59 8.44 8.42
CA SER A 144 3.33 9.09 9.52
C SER A 144 2.61 10.33 10.06
N ALA A 145 1.95 11.12 9.20
CA ALA A 145 1.14 12.24 9.64
C ALA A 145 -0.05 11.78 10.50
N LEU A 146 -0.77 10.73 10.06
CA LEU A 146 -1.89 10.16 10.81
C LEU A 146 -1.43 9.51 12.12
N GLU A 147 -0.34 8.76 12.11
CA GLU A 147 0.25 8.19 13.33
C GLU A 147 0.63 9.26 14.34
N THR A 148 1.24 10.36 13.86
CA THR A 148 1.66 11.47 14.70
C THR A 148 0.48 12.15 15.37
N CYS A 149 -0.59 12.44 14.64
CA CYS A 149 -1.75 13.16 15.21
C CYS A 149 -2.68 12.24 16.02
N SER A 150 -2.84 10.97 15.62
CA SER A 150 -3.71 10.02 16.35
C SER A 150 -3.06 9.40 17.58
N GLY A 151 -1.74 9.25 17.56
CA GLY A 151 -0.99 8.46 18.55
C GLY A 151 -1.11 6.94 18.33
N VAL A 152 -1.78 6.49 17.26
CA VAL A 152 -2.01 5.08 16.92
C VAL A 152 -1.12 4.68 15.77
N LYS A 153 -0.47 3.51 15.88
CA LYS A 153 0.34 2.95 14.79
C LYS A 153 -0.53 2.25 13.77
N ALA A 154 -0.23 2.48 12.48
CA ALA A 154 -0.89 1.78 11.39
C ALA A 154 -0.46 0.32 11.32
N GLU A 155 -1.41 -0.56 11.03
CA GLU A 155 -1.13 -1.92 10.61
C GLU A 155 -0.82 -1.93 9.12
N VAL A 156 0.47 -2.06 8.79
CA VAL A 156 0.94 -2.05 7.40
C VAL A 156 0.77 -3.43 6.78
N VAL A 157 -0.04 -3.52 5.73
CA VAL A 157 -0.32 -4.78 5.02
C VAL A 157 0.75 -5.11 3.99
N GLY A 158 1.31 -4.09 3.34
CA GLY A 158 2.39 -4.24 2.36
C GLY A 158 3.73 -4.64 2.97
N LYS A 159 4.68 -4.96 2.11
CA LYS A 159 6.07 -5.28 2.51
C LYS A 159 6.62 -4.27 3.52
N PRO A 160 7.35 -4.68 4.55
CA PRO A 160 7.91 -6.01 4.84
C PRO A 160 6.95 -7.00 5.52
N ASN A 161 5.65 -6.71 5.61
CA ASN A 161 4.67 -7.68 6.09
C ASN A 161 4.55 -8.84 5.08
N PRO A 162 4.52 -10.10 5.53
CA PRO A 162 4.45 -11.26 4.65
C PRO A 162 3.07 -11.47 4.00
N TYR A 163 2.05 -10.73 4.42
CA TYR A 163 0.66 -11.00 4.05
C TYR A 163 0.45 -11.03 2.53
N THR A 164 0.89 -10.00 1.80
CA THR A 164 0.68 -9.93 0.35
C THR A 164 1.42 -11.03 -0.40
N THR A 165 2.59 -11.46 0.09
CA THR A 165 3.34 -12.58 -0.49
C THR A 165 2.62 -13.91 -0.26
N ARG A 166 2.09 -14.13 0.95
CA ARG A 166 1.26 -15.33 1.25
C ARG A 166 -0.06 -15.34 0.48
N LEU A 167 -0.67 -14.18 0.32
CA LEU A 167 -1.88 -14.04 -0.50
C LEU A 167 -1.60 -14.46 -1.96
N ALA A 168 -0.48 -14.02 -2.53
CA ALA A 168 -0.08 -14.41 -3.88
C ALA A 168 0.17 -15.92 -3.98
N ALA A 169 0.82 -16.54 -2.99
CA ALA A 169 1.00 -17.99 -2.93
C ALA A 169 -0.35 -18.72 -2.95
N MET A 170 -1.25 -18.32 -2.08
CA MET A 170 -2.59 -18.90 -1.96
C MET A 170 -3.41 -18.75 -3.26
N GLU A 171 -3.34 -17.61 -3.94
CA GLU A 171 -4.05 -17.38 -5.21
C GLU A 171 -3.46 -18.19 -6.38
N LEU A 172 -2.21 -18.61 -6.28
CA LEU A 172 -1.54 -19.48 -7.23
C LEU A 172 -1.70 -20.97 -6.90
N ASP A 173 -2.33 -21.29 -5.76
CA ASP A 173 -2.44 -22.68 -5.24
C ASP A 173 -1.05 -23.32 -5.04
N LEU A 174 -0.11 -22.54 -4.48
CA LEU A 174 1.27 -22.94 -4.20
C LEU A 174 1.60 -22.75 -2.72
N GLU A 175 2.46 -23.64 -2.21
CA GLU A 175 3.06 -23.43 -0.89
C GLU A 175 4.16 -22.36 -0.96
N PRO A 176 4.39 -21.59 0.12
CA PRO A 176 5.39 -20.53 0.12
C PRO A 176 6.80 -20.99 -0.29
N GLU A 177 7.19 -22.22 0.06
CA GLU A 177 8.49 -22.81 -0.26
C GLU A 177 8.68 -23.06 -1.78
N GLU A 178 7.59 -23.14 -2.53
CA GLU A 178 7.59 -23.31 -3.99
C GLU A 178 7.80 -21.99 -4.73
N ILE A 179 7.73 -20.86 -4.01
CA ILE A 179 7.84 -19.51 -4.56
C ILE A 179 9.23 -18.93 -4.32
N ILE A 180 9.70 -18.15 -5.28
CA ILE A 180 10.88 -17.30 -5.14
C ILE A 180 10.39 -15.84 -5.15
N MET A 181 10.55 -15.14 -4.02
CA MET A 181 10.37 -13.70 -3.96
C MET A 181 11.59 -13.03 -4.57
N ILE A 182 11.38 -12.28 -5.63
CA ILE A 182 12.42 -11.51 -6.32
C ILE A 182 12.18 -10.03 -6.05
N GLY A 183 13.20 -9.32 -5.62
CA GLY A 183 13.13 -7.89 -5.35
C GLY A 183 14.50 -7.24 -5.34
N ASP A 184 14.52 -5.94 -5.15
CA ASP A 184 15.73 -5.12 -5.14
C ASP A 184 16.02 -4.48 -3.78
N ARG A 185 15.12 -4.67 -2.79
CA ARG A 185 15.27 -4.07 -1.47
C ARG A 185 15.33 -5.12 -0.37
N VAL A 186 16.39 -5.02 0.43
CA VAL A 186 16.61 -5.92 1.58
C VAL A 186 15.53 -5.72 2.64
N ASP A 187 15.31 -4.49 3.04
CA ASP A 187 14.44 -4.08 4.15
C ASP A 187 12.95 -4.36 3.91
N THR A 188 12.54 -4.54 2.67
CA THR A 188 11.15 -4.80 2.29
C THR A 188 10.98 -6.15 1.60
N ASP A 189 11.58 -6.36 0.42
CA ASP A 189 11.34 -7.55 -0.40
C ASP A 189 11.90 -8.82 0.23
N MET A 190 13.19 -8.80 0.61
CA MET A 190 13.84 -9.98 1.18
C MET A 190 13.23 -10.35 2.53
N VAL A 191 12.92 -9.33 3.36
CA VAL A 191 12.28 -9.55 4.66
C VAL A 191 10.86 -10.10 4.48
N ALA A 192 10.06 -9.56 3.55
CA ALA A 192 8.71 -10.06 3.30
C ALA A 192 8.72 -11.51 2.81
N GLY A 193 9.56 -11.83 1.83
CA GLY A 193 9.69 -13.19 1.29
C GLY A 193 10.06 -14.21 2.37
N ARG A 194 11.08 -13.90 3.18
CA ARG A 194 11.50 -14.78 4.30
C ARG A 194 10.40 -14.96 5.35
N ARG A 195 9.76 -13.88 5.76
CA ARG A 195 8.65 -13.96 6.73
C ARG A 195 7.46 -14.73 6.17
N ALA A 196 7.28 -14.73 4.86
CA ALA A 196 6.26 -15.53 4.20
C ALA A 196 6.62 -17.02 4.13
N GLY A 197 7.89 -17.39 4.26
CA GLY A 197 8.40 -18.76 4.08
C GLY A 197 8.93 -19.02 2.67
N CYS A 198 9.00 -17.99 1.80
CA CYS A 198 9.47 -18.14 0.43
C CYS A 198 11.00 -18.18 0.34
N ARG A 199 11.50 -18.79 -0.73
CA ARG A 199 12.87 -18.53 -1.18
C ARG A 199 12.99 -17.09 -1.62
N VAL A 200 14.16 -16.49 -1.44
CA VAL A 200 14.39 -15.09 -1.83
C VAL A 200 15.59 -14.97 -2.77
N ALA A 201 15.50 -14.07 -3.74
CA ALA A 201 16.57 -13.73 -4.65
C ALA A 201 16.59 -12.21 -4.85
N MET A 202 17.74 -11.59 -4.63
CA MET A 202 17.91 -10.18 -4.84
C MET A 202 18.41 -9.92 -6.25
N VAL A 203 17.84 -8.91 -6.91
CA VAL A 203 18.35 -8.38 -8.18
C VAL A 203 18.75 -6.93 -7.98
N LEU A 204 19.94 -6.58 -8.48
CA LEU A 204 20.40 -5.19 -8.40
C LEU A 204 19.67 -4.36 -9.45
N SER A 205 19.08 -3.24 -9.02
CA SER A 205 18.44 -2.28 -9.91
C SER A 205 19.26 -0.98 -9.95
N GLY A 206 19.63 -0.56 -11.16
CA GLY A 206 20.40 0.67 -11.35
C GLY A 206 21.78 0.63 -10.71
N ASP A 207 22.13 1.68 -9.98
CA ASP A 207 23.44 1.85 -9.32
C ASP A 207 23.52 1.25 -7.90
N MET A 208 22.61 0.34 -7.55
CA MET A 208 22.64 -0.29 -6.23
C MET A 208 23.84 -1.23 -6.09
N GLU A 209 24.62 -1.02 -5.03
CA GLU A 209 25.70 -1.93 -4.66
C GLU A 209 25.15 -3.19 -3.99
N ASP A 210 25.86 -4.30 -4.20
CA ASP A 210 25.61 -5.57 -3.49
C ASP A 210 25.72 -5.31 -1.97
N PRO A 211 24.66 -5.57 -1.17
CA PRO A 211 24.70 -5.35 0.28
C PRO A 211 25.65 -6.28 1.01
N LYS A 212 26.39 -7.17 0.30
CA LYS A 212 27.38 -8.13 0.85
C LYS A 212 26.85 -8.94 2.05
N GLN A 213 25.59 -9.32 1.99
CA GLN A 213 24.97 -10.16 3.00
C GLN A 213 24.97 -11.63 2.53
N GLU A 214 25.34 -12.54 3.42
CA GLU A 214 25.49 -13.97 3.09
C GLU A 214 24.17 -14.74 2.96
N ASP A 215 23.05 -14.12 3.27
CA ASP A 215 21.80 -14.82 3.54
C ASP A 215 20.90 -15.05 2.31
N TRP A 216 21.20 -14.46 1.15
CA TRP A 216 20.47 -14.64 -0.11
C TRP A 216 21.37 -14.50 -1.34
N LYS A 217 20.92 -15.11 -2.44
CA LYS A 217 21.63 -14.96 -3.72
C LYS A 217 21.35 -13.58 -4.32
N VAL A 218 22.41 -12.91 -4.75
CA VAL A 218 22.36 -11.62 -5.43
C VAL A 218 22.72 -11.82 -6.90
N TYR A 219 21.94 -11.22 -7.78
CA TYR A 219 22.12 -11.26 -9.23
C TYR A 219 22.19 -9.83 -9.78
N SER A 220 23.00 -9.61 -10.79
CA SER A 220 23.15 -8.29 -11.40
C SER A 220 21.84 -7.83 -12.10
N ASN A 221 21.01 -8.76 -12.56
CA ASN A 221 19.75 -8.49 -13.22
C ASN A 221 18.86 -9.75 -13.31
N LEU A 222 17.62 -9.54 -13.73
CA LEU A 222 16.63 -10.64 -13.91
C LEU A 222 17.08 -11.70 -14.91
N LYS A 223 17.85 -11.32 -15.94
CA LYS A 223 18.32 -12.27 -16.95
C LYS A 223 19.31 -13.26 -16.34
N GLU A 224 20.28 -12.80 -15.56
CA GLU A 224 21.23 -13.64 -14.85
C GLU A 224 20.53 -14.62 -13.89
N LEU A 225 19.56 -14.10 -13.13
CA LEU A 225 18.72 -14.93 -12.26
C LEU A 225 18.02 -16.03 -13.06
N THR A 226 17.35 -15.67 -14.18
CA THR A 226 16.61 -16.63 -15.02
C THR A 226 17.55 -17.69 -15.59
N ASP A 227 18.71 -17.30 -16.13
CA ASP A 227 19.71 -18.21 -16.66
C ASP A 227 20.26 -19.16 -15.58
N SER A 228 20.28 -18.75 -14.31
CA SER A 228 20.66 -19.56 -13.16
C SER A 228 19.58 -20.58 -12.75
N LEU A 229 18.31 -20.23 -12.92
CA LEU A 229 17.18 -21.10 -12.57
C LEU A 229 16.91 -22.19 -13.60
N LEU A 230 17.30 -21.97 -14.87
CA LEU A 230 17.06 -22.88 -16.00
C LEU A 230 18.20 -23.89 -16.22
N LYS A 231 19.26 -23.83 -15.43
CA LYS A 231 20.38 -24.79 -15.42
C LYS A 231 20.16 -25.91 -14.40
#